data_6745c6119f09e324948786e7a7c53a8d
#
_entry.id   6745c6119f09e324948786e7a7c53a8d
#
_cell.length_a   1.000
_cell.length_b   1.000
_cell.length_c   1.000
_cell.angle_alpha   90.00
_cell.angle_beta   90.00
_cell.angle_gamma   90.00
#
_symmetry.space_group_name_H-M   'P 1'
#
loop_
_entity.id
_entity.type
_entity.pdbx_description
1 polymer ?
#
loop_
_entity_poly.entity_id
_entity_poly.type
_entity_poly.pdbx_seq_one_letter_code
_entity_poly.pdbx_strand_id
1 'polypeptide(L)'
;MERTVFLNGAFMAESAAQLPIFDRGLLFADSVYEGFGILDSQITDFAYHMDWLDRSLGELNMPSPMARDDMLAAMMTLIEANDLAEGFLYLQITRGTGDRSYLYDDSYTPNIFAFTQKEKFPADSNPDPVALATVPDIRWARRDIKTTNLLGQVMAKQAAHLAGAFEALMIAPDGDITEAGSSSFFFIKDRTLYVRPVSNDILHGITRQTMLRVAEQHQLKIAETTYTLDQALAADEAFITAASIYVMPVGRIDDHQIADGKTGPITAELRRAYLELARAEFPERPDSKGKTG
;
A
#
# COMPACT_ATOMS: atom_id res chain seq x y z
N MET A 1 4.76 11.73 23.49
CA MET A 1 5.75 12.55 22.76
C MET A 1 5.14 12.85 21.39
N GLU A 2 5.27 14.05 20.88
CA GLU A 2 4.79 14.42 19.54
C GLU A 2 5.64 13.73 18.47
N ARG A 3 5.02 13.31 17.34
CA ARG A 3 5.77 12.67 16.25
C ARG A 3 6.74 13.65 15.59
N THR A 4 7.89 13.13 15.19
CA THR A 4 8.77 13.79 14.23
C THR A 4 8.26 13.45 12.81
N VAL A 5 8.17 14.45 11.94
CA VAL A 5 7.87 14.31 10.53
C VAL A 5 8.98 14.90 9.67
N PHE A 6 9.02 14.51 8.41
CA PHE A 6 9.93 15.04 7.40
C PHE A 6 9.16 15.93 6.43
N LEU A 7 9.66 17.11 6.13
CA LEU A 7 9.09 18.02 5.14
C LEU A 7 10.21 18.77 4.41
N ASN A 8 10.32 18.61 3.09
CA ASN A 8 11.22 19.36 2.21
C ASN A 8 12.67 19.41 2.72
N GLY A 9 13.22 18.28 3.16
CA GLY A 9 14.60 18.17 3.64
C GLY A 9 14.80 18.46 5.12
N ALA A 10 13.76 18.80 5.88
CA ALA A 10 13.86 19.11 7.31
C ALA A 10 13.02 18.15 8.17
N PHE A 11 13.55 17.78 9.33
CA PHE A 11 12.83 17.07 10.39
C PHE A 11 12.25 18.06 11.39
N MET A 12 10.99 17.88 11.76
CA MET A 12 10.30 18.78 12.70
C MET A 12 9.19 18.05 13.44
N ALA A 13 8.65 18.68 14.49
CA ALA A 13 7.44 18.21 15.15
C ALA A 13 6.24 18.30 14.21
N GLU A 14 5.29 17.32 14.28
CA GLU A 14 4.14 17.28 13.37
C GLU A 14 3.29 18.56 13.41
N SER A 15 3.17 19.22 14.56
CA SER A 15 2.44 20.49 14.71
C SER A 15 3.09 21.68 14.01
N ALA A 16 4.40 21.59 13.72
CA ALA A 16 5.15 22.63 13.00
C ALA A 16 5.14 22.44 11.47
N ALA A 17 4.76 21.24 10.99
CA ALA A 17 4.78 20.93 9.56
C ALA A 17 3.58 21.59 8.86
N GLN A 18 3.86 22.47 7.90
CA GLN A 18 2.84 23.20 7.16
C GLN A 18 3.14 23.20 5.66
N LEU A 19 2.11 22.95 4.86
CA LEU A 19 2.14 23.14 3.41
C LEU A 19 1.27 24.34 3.04
N PRO A 20 1.65 25.13 2.01
CA PRO A 20 0.82 26.20 1.52
C PRO A 20 -0.55 25.71 1.02
N ILE A 21 -1.61 26.48 1.25
CA ILE A 21 -2.97 26.16 0.77
C ILE A 21 -3.08 26.05 -0.76
N PHE A 22 -2.12 26.62 -1.49
CA PHE A 22 -2.03 26.54 -2.94
C PHE A 22 -1.19 25.36 -3.45
N ASP A 23 -0.87 24.39 -2.57
CA ASP A 23 -0.23 23.15 -2.99
C ASP A 23 -1.19 22.36 -3.90
N ARG A 24 -0.68 21.92 -5.06
CA ARG A 24 -1.50 21.23 -6.06
C ARG A 24 -1.97 19.84 -5.62
N GLY A 25 -1.21 19.18 -4.74
CA GLY A 25 -1.66 17.94 -4.09
C GLY A 25 -2.92 18.14 -3.28
N LEU A 26 -3.05 19.28 -2.57
CA LEU A 26 -4.25 19.65 -1.83
C LEU A 26 -5.41 20.04 -2.76
N LEU A 27 -5.14 20.84 -3.81
CA LEU A 27 -6.20 21.41 -4.67
C LEU A 27 -6.74 20.44 -5.71
N PHE A 28 -5.90 19.50 -6.21
CA PHE A 28 -6.21 18.68 -7.39
C PHE A 28 -5.88 17.20 -7.20
N ALA A 29 -5.36 16.78 -6.04
CA ALA A 29 -4.71 15.49 -5.87
C ALA A 29 -3.55 15.24 -6.88
N ASP A 30 -2.90 16.32 -7.35
CA ASP A 30 -1.76 16.28 -8.27
C ASP A 30 -0.50 15.92 -7.47
N SER A 31 -0.46 14.65 -7.06
CA SER A 31 0.56 14.07 -6.18
C SER A 31 0.55 12.56 -6.23
N VAL A 32 1.68 11.97 -5.89
CA VAL A 32 1.87 10.53 -5.72
C VAL A 32 2.29 10.23 -4.28
N TYR A 33 2.03 9.00 -3.84
CA TYR A 33 2.45 8.57 -2.52
C TYR A 33 2.94 7.12 -2.52
N GLU A 34 3.74 6.79 -1.52
CA GLU A 34 4.07 5.41 -1.18
C GLU A 34 3.81 5.15 0.29
N GLY A 35 3.50 3.89 0.58
CA GLY A 35 3.27 3.41 1.93
C GLY A 35 4.10 2.18 2.20
N PHE A 36 5.04 2.29 3.12
CA PHE A 36 6.00 1.24 3.45
C PHE A 36 5.60 0.53 4.73
N GLY A 37 5.66 -0.79 4.73
CA GLY A 37 5.61 -1.57 5.95
C GLY A 37 6.91 -1.40 6.74
N ILE A 38 6.79 -1.24 8.04
CA ILE A 38 7.94 -1.23 8.95
C ILE A 38 7.90 -2.50 9.78
N LEU A 39 8.96 -3.27 9.70
CA LEU A 39 9.17 -4.53 10.39
C LEU A 39 10.57 -4.54 11.00
N ASP A 40 10.67 -4.82 12.31
CA ASP A 40 11.95 -4.83 13.05
C ASP A 40 12.76 -3.52 12.86
N SER A 41 12.08 -2.37 12.86
CA SER A 41 12.63 -1.03 12.58
C SER A 41 13.30 -0.90 11.21
N GLN A 42 12.94 -1.75 10.24
CA GLN A 42 13.41 -1.71 8.86
C GLN A 42 12.24 -1.55 7.88
N ILE A 43 12.53 -1.04 6.70
CA ILE A 43 11.54 -0.85 5.63
C ILE A 43 11.43 -2.13 4.81
N THR A 44 10.23 -2.66 4.64
CA THR A 44 9.99 -3.82 3.76
C THR A 44 9.85 -3.41 2.29
N ASP A 45 10.26 -4.27 1.37
CA ASP A 45 10.07 -4.13 -0.09
C ASP A 45 10.57 -2.78 -0.67
N PHE A 46 11.56 -2.13 -0.05
CA PHE A 46 12.00 -0.76 -0.38
C PHE A 46 12.28 -0.56 -1.87
N ALA A 47 13.05 -1.45 -2.50
CA ALA A 47 13.43 -1.31 -3.91
C ALA A 47 12.22 -1.27 -4.84
N TYR A 48 11.23 -2.16 -4.61
CA TYR A 48 10.00 -2.22 -5.39
C TYR A 48 9.13 -0.97 -5.21
N HIS A 49 9.05 -0.44 -3.98
CA HIS A 49 8.35 0.81 -3.71
C HIS A 49 8.98 1.98 -4.45
N MET A 50 10.31 2.06 -4.49
CA MET A 50 11.00 3.13 -5.21
C MET A 50 10.84 3.03 -6.72
N ASP A 51 10.85 1.83 -7.29
CA ASP A 51 10.57 1.62 -8.72
C ASP A 51 9.15 2.05 -9.06
N TRP A 52 8.19 1.78 -8.15
CA TRP A 52 6.80 2.18 -8.36
C TRP A 52 6.58 3.68 -8.18
N LEU A 53 7.28 4.30 -7.22
CA LEU A 53 7.28 5.76 -7.05
C LEU A 53 7.78 6.46 -8.31
N ASP A 54 8.92 6.02 -8.85
CA ASP A 54 9.49 6.60 -10.07
C ASP A 54 8.55 6.42 -11.28
N ARG A 55 7.91 5.24 -11.42
CA ARG A 55 6.88 5.02 -12.43
C ARG A 55 5.71 5.99 -12.26
N SER A 56 5.18 6.14 -11.05
CA SER A 56 4.03 7.02 -10.77
C SER A 56 4.35 8.48 -11.03
N LEU A 57 5.56 8.92 -10.66
CA LEU A 57 6.08 10.26 -10.99
C LEU A 57 6.19 10.46 -12.50
N GLY A 58 6.73 9.46 -13.23
CA GLY A 58 6.85 9.49 -14.69
C GLY A 58 5.51 9.60 -15.41
N GLU A 59 4.47 8.86 -14.96
CA GLU A 59 3.12 8.94 -15.52
C GLU A 59 2.47 10.32 -15.36
N LEU A 60 2.87 11.07 -14.33
CA LEU A 60 2.41 12.44 -14.10
C LEU A 60 3.37 13.50 -14.64
N ASN A 61 4.46 13.12 -15.31
CA ASN A 61 5.54 14.03 -15.72
C ASN A 61 6.00 14.94 -14.55
N MET A 62 6.24 14.33 -13.41
CA MET A 62 6.66 15.01 -12.17
C MET A 62 8.09 14.58 -11.83
N PRO A 63 9.05 15.52 -11.69
CA PRO A 63 10.41 15.16 -11.30
C PRO A 63 10.47 14.71 -9.85
N SER A 64 11.35 13.74 -9.54
CA SER A 64 11.65 13.40 -8.17
C SER A 64 12.40 14.55 -7.49
N PRO A 65 11.98 15.03 -6.30
CA PRO A 65 12.66 16.12 -5.59
C PRO A 65 13.93 15.67 -4.87
N MET A 66 14.19 14.36 -4.78
CA MET A 66 15.26 13.79 -3.95
C MET A 66 15.75 12.47 -4.54
N ALA A 67 17.02 12.14 -4.35
CA ALA A 67 17.58 10.85 -4.73
C ALA A 67 17.05 9.72 -3.84
N ARG A 68 16.98 8.48 -4.35
CA ARG A 68 16.47 7.30 -3.62
C ARG A 68 17.22 7.06 -2.30
N ASP A 69 18.55 7.18 -2.30
CA ASP A 69 19.38 6.97 -1.12
C ASP A 69 19.13 8.03 -0.03
N ASP A 70 18.89 9.29 -0.44
CA ASP A 70 18.55 10.37 0.48
C ASP A 70 17.14 10.17 1.06
N MET A 71 16.19 9.66 0.25
CA MET A 71 14.86 9.27 0.74
C MET A 71 14.96 8.14 1.76
N LEU A 72 15.75 7.09 1.48
CA LEU A 72 15.97 5.99 2.42
C LEU A 72 16.57 6.51 3.73
N ALA A 73 17.61 7.35 3.67
CA ALA A 73 18.23 7.94 4.84
C ALA A 73 17.23 8.75 5.67
N ALA A 74 16.39 9.58 5.03
CA ALA A 74 15.37 10.36 5.70
C ALA A 74 14.30 9.48 6.35
N MET A 75 13.84 8.43 5.67
CA MET A 75 12.85 7.49 6.20
C MET A 75 13.40 6.69 7.40
N MET A 76 14.66 6.21 7.33
CA MET A 76 15.30 5.52 8.44
C MET A 76 15.48 6.44 9.65
N THR A 77 15.81 7.72 9.42
CA THR A 77 15.88 8.73 10.49
C THR A 77 14.52 8.95 11.16
N LEU A 78 13.42 8.95 10.38
CA LEU A 78 12.05 9.06 10.94
C LEU A 78 11.67 7.84 11.80
N ILE A 79 12.00 6.64 11.33
CA ILE A 79 11.75 5.39 12.07
C ILE A 79 12.45 5.43 13.43
N GLU A 80 13.73 5.83 13.45
CA GLU A 80 14.52 5.96 14.65
C GLU A 80 14.00 7.07 15.58
N ALA A 81 13.73 8.27 15.04
CA ALA A 81 13.24 9.41 15.82
C ALA A 81 11.87 9.17 16.49
N ASN A 82 11.03 8.28 15.89
CA ASN A 82 9.71 7.93 16.40
C ASN A 82 9.65 6.59 17.14
N ASP A 83 10.82 5.95 17.37
CA ASP A 83 10.92 4.64 18.04
C ASP A 83 9.91 3.62 17.47
N LEU A 84 9.92 3.46 16.14
CA LEU A 84 8.96 2.63 15.43
C LEU A 84 9.57 1.26 15.11
N ALA A 85 9.22 0.24 15.90
CA ALA A 85 9.63 -1.14 15.65
C ALA A 85 8.77 -1.78 14.55
N GLU A 86 7.45 -1.62 14.65
CA GLU A 86 6.48 -2.08 13.65
C GLU A 86 5.45 -1.00 13.34
N GLY A 87 5.04 -0.91 12.09
CA GLY A 87 4.05 0.06 11.67
C GLY A 87 4.09 0.40 10.19
N PHE A 88 3.80 1.64 9.90
CA PHE A 88 3.65 2.15 8.56
C PHE A 88 4.38 3.49 8.41
N LEU A 89 5.07 3.66 7.30
CA LEU A 89 5.66 4.94 6.90
C LEU A 89 4.98 5.41 5.61
N TYR A 90 4.50 6.63 5.63
CA TYR A 90 3.90 7.31 4.49
C TYR A 90 4.86 8.33 3.91
N LEU A 91 5.03 8.32 2.59
CA LEU A 91 5.76 9.31 1.81
C LEU A 91 4.84 9.88 0.74
N GLN A 92 4.79 11.19 0.58
CA GLN A 92 4.04 11.85 -0.49
C GLN A 92 4.89 12.90 -1.20
N ILE A 93 4.74 12.97 -2.52
CA ILE A 93 5.34 13.99 -3.37
C ILE A 93 4.21 14.68 -4.11
N THR A 94 4.09 16.01 -3.93
CA THR A 94 3.15 16.85 -4.70
C THR A 94 3.89 17.56 -5.82
N ARG A 95 3.16 18.02 -6.85
CA ARG A 95 3.79 18.86 -7.89
C ARG A 95 4.33 20.19 -7.35
N GLY A 96 3.87 20.63 -6.19
CA GLY A 96 4.30 21.88 -5.57
C GLY A 96 3.19 22.94 -5.54
N THR A 97 3.61 24.17 -5.23
CA THR A 97 2.73 25.28 -4.91
C THR A 97 2.72 26.32 -6.02
N GLY A 98 1.55 26.81 -6.39
CA GLY A 98 1.36 27.88 -7.36
C GLY A 98 -0.10 28.33 -7.46
N ASP A 99 -0.40 29.35 -8.24
CA ASP A 99 -1.78 29.82 -8.44
C ASP A 99 -2.69 28.69 -8.94
N ARG A 100 -3.96 28.71 -8.52
CA ARG A 100 -4.91 27.69 -8.90
C ARG A 100 -5.19 27.71 -10.41
N SER A 101 -4.53 26.83 -11.14
CA SER A 101 -4.71 26.58 -12.58
C SER A 101 -4.74 25.07 -12.83
N TYR A 102 -5.56 24.61 -13.78
CA TYR A 102 -5.50 23.21 -14.25
C TYR A 102 -4.24 22.91 -15.05
N LEU A 103 -3.66 23.95 -15.67
CA LEU A 103 -2.41 23.83 -16.41
C LEU A 103 -1.22 23.89 -15.44
N TYR A 104 -0.16 23.19 -15.79
CA TYR A 104 1.13 23.24 -15.11
C TYR A 104 2.25 23.24 -16.15
N ASP A 105 3.42 23.66 -15.73
CA ASP A 105 4.65 23.67 -16.50
C ASP A 105 5.83 23.23 -15.62
N ASP A 106 7.03 23.31 -16.14
CA ASP A 106 8.25 22.85 -15.48
C ASP A 106 8.76 23.82 -14.39
N SER A 107 8.05 24.93 -14.11
CA SER A 107 8.44 25.89 -13.07
C SER A 107 8.08 25.45 -11.65
N TYR A 108 7.19 24.48 -11.52
CA TYR A 108 6.78 23.96 -10.21
C TYR A 108 7.91 23.17 -9.55
N THR A 109 8.13 23.45 -8.27
CA THR A 109 9.06 22.69 -7.43
C THR A 109 8.27 21.73 -6.56
N PRO A 110 8.46 20.41 -6.70
CA PRO A 110 7.74 19.42 -5.90
C PRO A 110 7.97 19.60 -4.40
N ASN A 111 6.89 19.41 -3.61
CA ASN A 111 7.01 19.23 -2.17
C ASN A 111 7.07 17.74 -1.84
N ILE A 112 7.89 17.38 -0.86
CA ILE A 112 8.00 16.01 -0.34
C ILE A 112 7.82 16.03 1.17
N PHE A 113 7.00 15.09 1.68
CA PHE A 113 6.87 14.89 3.12
C PHE A 113 6.68 13.42 3.47
N ALA A 114 7.07 13.06 4.68
CA ALA A 114 6.89 11.72 5.21
C ALA A 114 6.56 11.75 6.70
N PHE A 115 5.82 10.73 7.15
CA PHE A 115 5.50 10.51 8.56
C PHE A 115 5.33 9.01 8.85
N THR A 116 5.36 8.65 10.12
CA THR A 116 5.18 7.28 10.59
C THR A 116 3.89 7.11 11.36
N GLN A 117 3.33 5.90 11.35
CA GLN A 117 2.19 5.49 12.17
C GLN A 117 2.45 4.11 12.78
N LYS A 118 2.08 3.92 14.06
CA LYS A 118 2.05 2.59 14.67
C LYS A 118 0.85 1.81 14.14
N GLU A 119 1.06 0.58 13.74
CA GLU A 119 0.01 -0.30 13.27
C GLU A 119 -0.43 -1.29 14.35
N LYS A 120 -1.65 -1.83 14.19
CA LYS A 120 -2.28 -2.70 15.19
C LYS A 120 -2.08 -4.19 14.93
N PHE A 121 -1.47 -4.56 13.81
CA PHE A 121 -1.32 -5.96 13.40
C PHE A 121 0.16 -6.35 13.40
N PRO A 122 0.69 -6.79 14.55
CA PRO A 122 2.07 -7.22 14.65
C PRO A 122 2.38 -8.34 13.65
N ALA A 123 3.56 -8.29 13.06
CA ALA A 123 3.98 -9.25 12.04
C ALA A 123 3.94 -10.69 12.56
N ASP A 124 4.44 -10.92 13.76
CA ASP A 124 4.53 -12.27 14.37
C ASP A 124 3.19 -12.76 14.94
N SER A 125 2.12 -11.97 14.86
CA SER A 125 0.78 -12.44 15.21
C SER A 125 0.21 -13.37 14.13
N ASN A 126 -0.61 -14.32 14.55
CA ASN A 126 -1.47 -15.07 13.64
C ASN A 126 -2.85 -14.40 13.68
N PRO A 127 -3.16 -13.44 12.78
CA PRO A 127 -4.38 -12.65 12.90
C PRO A 127 -5.61 -13.50 12.67
N ASP A 128 -6.67 -13.18 13.39
CA ASP A 128 -7.99 -13.72 13.09
C ASP A 128 -8.43 -13.26 11.69
N PRO A 129 -9.14 -14.12 10.94
CA PRO A 129 -9.65 -13.76 9.63
C PRO A 129 -10.59 -12.55 9.69
N VAL A 130 -10.42 -11.63 8.74
CA VAL A 130 -11.24 -10.42 8.65
C VAL A 130 -12.47 -10.64 7.77
N ALA A 131 -13.46 -9.74 7.92
CA ALA A 131 -14.61 -9.65 7.04
C ALA A 131 -14.40 -8.57 5.98
N LEU A 132 -14.83 -8.84 4.75
CA LEU A 132 -14.94 -7.86 3.68
C LEU A 132 -16.41 -7.53 3.41
N ALA A 133 -16.69 -6.31 2.91
CA ALA A 133 -18.00 -5.94 2.38
C ALA A 133 -17.88 -5.51 0.93
N THR A 134 -18.76 -6.01 0.06
CA THR A 134 -18.78 -5.63 -1.35
C THR A 134 -19.30 -4.21 -1.52
N VAL A 135 -18.64 -3.45 -2.39
CA VAL A 135 -19.03 -2.09 -2.76
C VAL A 135 -18.78 -1.84 -4.26
N PRO A 136 -19.52 -0.96 -4.92
CA PRO A 136 -19.19 -0.55 -6.30
C PRO A 136 -17.83 0.11 -6.38
N ASP A 137 -17.03 -0.22 -7.40
CA ASP A 137 -15.78 0.48 -7.69
C ASP A 137 -16.06 1.79 -8.44
N ILE A 138 -16.03 2.90 -7.71
CA ILE A 138 -16.28 4.25 -8.22
C ILE A 138 -15.00 5.08 -8.38
N ARG A 139 -13.84 4.45 -8.30
CA ARG A 139 -12.56 5.14 -8.43
C ARG A 139 -12.34 5.63 -9.87
N TRP A 140 -11.38 6.53 -10.05
CA TRP A 140 -11.00 7.00 -11.38
C TRP A 140 -10.36 5.89 -12.25
N ALA A 141 -10.20 6.14 -13.56
CA ALA A 141 -9.80 5.12 -14.52
C ALA A 141 -8.29 4.78 -14.55
N ARG A 142 -7.44 5.52 -13.84
CA ARG A 142 -5.98 5.31 -13.77
C ARG A 142 -5.56 4.88 -12.36
N ARG A 143 -6.14 3.78 -11.87
CA ARG A 143 -5.86 3.21 -10.54
C ARG A 143 -4.45 2.64 -10.43
N ASP A 144 -3.82 2.39 -11.58
CA ASP A 144 -2.43 1.97 -11.72
C ASP A 144 -1.42 3.03 -11.26
N ILE A 145 -1.77 4.31 -11.25
CA ILE A 145 -0.93 5.39 -10.73
C ILE A 145 -1.26 5.62 -9.26
N LYS A 146 -0.26 5.53 -8.39
CA LYS A 146 -0.45 5.66 -6.95
C LYS A 146 -0.59 7.12 -6.52
N THR A 147 -1.68 7.77 -6.98
CA THR A 147 -2.02 9.16 -6.69
C THR A 147 -2.80 9.33 -5.40
N THR A 148 -2.85 10.54 -4.85
CA THR A 148 -3.71 10.91 -3.71
C THR A 148 -5.17 11.13 -4.07
N ASN A 149 -5.61 10.79 -5.28
CA ASN A 149 -7.02 10.77 -5.66
C ASN A 149 -7.75 9.57 -5.00
N LEU A 150 -7.85 9.61 -3.67
CA LEU A 150 -8.27 8.49 -2.82
C LEU A 150 -9.72 8.61 -2.31
N LEU A 151 -10.50 9.59 -2.76
CA LEU A 151 -11.86 9.77 -2.24
C LEU A 151 -12.75 8.55 -2.49
N GLY A 152 -12.60 7.88 -3.64
CA GLY A 152 -13.33 6.63 -3.94
C GLY A 152 -13.00 5.51 -2.93
N GLN A 153 -11.71 5.35 -2.58
CA GLN A 153 -11.26 4.39 -1.56
C GLN A 153 -11.78 4.75 -0.16
N VAL A 154 -11.75 6.05 0.19
CA VAL A 154 -12.29 6.53 1.48
C VAL A 154 -13.78 6.20 1.59
N MET A 155 -14.58 6.47 0.55
CA MET A 155 -16.00 6.14 0.53
C MET A 155 -16.24 4.62 0.62
N ALA A 156 -15.47 3.82 -0.11
CA ALA A 156 -15.54 2.36 -0.09
C ALA A 156 -15.24 1.80 1.32
N LYS A 157 -14.13 2.21 1.93
CA LYS A 157 -13.76 1.78 3.28
C LYS A 157 -14.76 2.24 4.35
N GLN A 158 -15.29 3.44 4.23
CA GLN A 158 -16.33 3.93 5.15
C GLN A 158 -17.62 3.11 5.03
N ALA A 159 -18.04 2.75 3.81
CA ALA A 159 -19.19 1.89 3.60
C ALA A 159 -18.98 0.49 4.20
N ALA A 160 -17.81 -0.10 3.99
CA ALA A 160 -17.45 -1.39 4.61
C ALA A 160 -17.44 -1.32 6.14
N HIS A 161 -16.87 -0.27 6.72
CA HIS A 161 -16.88 -0.06 8.17
C HIS A 161 -18.30 0.02 8.73
N LEU A 162 -19.20 0.76 8.08
CA LEU A 162 -20.61 0.86 8.48
C LEU A 162 -21.37 -0.48 8.36
N ALA A 163 -20.94 -1.35 7.45
CA ALA A 163 -21.43 -2.74 7.33
C ALA A 163 -20.77 -3.71 8.33
N GLY A 164 -19.91 -3.24 9.24
CA GLY A 164 -19.22 -4.08 10.22
C GLY A 164 -18.09 -4.93 9.62
N ALA A 165 -17.56 -4.54 8.47
CA ALA A 165 -16.43 -5.19 7.82
C ALA A 165 -15.11 -4.44 8.08
N PHE A 166 -14.00 -5.18 7.97
CA PHE A 166 -12.65 -4.64 8.10
C PHE A 166 -12.22 -3.84 6.86
N GLU A 167 -12.59 -4.34 5.66
CA GLU A 167 -12.14 -3.78 4.40
C GLU A 167 -13.26 -3.87 3.34
N ALA A 168 -13.22 -3.01 2.34
CA ALA A 168 -14.10 -3.06 1.19
C ALA A 168 -13.55 -4.03 0.14
N LEU A 169 -14.45 -4.76 -0.54
CA LEU A 169 -14.15 -5.51 -1.75
C LEU A 169 -14.85 -4.81 -2.92
N MET A 170 -14.10 -4.24 -3.85
CA MET A 170 -14.64 -3.37 -4.89
C MET A 170 -15.03 -4.18 -6.13
N ILE A 171 -16.26 -3.95 -6.60
CA ILE A 171 -16.86 -4.62 -7.74
C ILE A 171 -17.01 -3.64 -8.91
N ALA A 172 -16.42 -3.98 -10.05
CA ALA A 172 -16.55 -3.21 -11.28
C ALA A 172 -17.97 -3.31 -11.87
N PRO A 173 -18.35 -2.41 -12.79
CA PRO A 173 -19.69 -2.44 -13.41
C PRO A 173 -20.04 -3.71 -14.19
N ASP A 174 -19.02 -4.46 -14.63
CA ASP A 174 -19.18 -5.76 -15.32
C ASP A 174 -19.38 -6.94 -14.36
N GLY A 175 -19.28 -6.70 -13.04
CA GLY A 175 -19.44 -7.71 -11.98
C GLY A 175 -18.14 -8.36 -11.52
N ASP A 176 -17.02 -8.03 -12.13
CA ASP A 176 -15.70 -8.54 -11.71
C ASP A 176 -15.21 -7.83 -10.46
N ILE A 177 -14.53 -8.58 -9.57
CA ILE A 177 -13.78 -8.00 -8.46
C ILE A 177 -12.57 -7.26 -9.04
N THR A 178 -12.37 -5.99 -8.66
CA THR A 178 -11.15 -5.26 -9.00
C THR A 178 -10.06 -5.51 -7.96
N GLU A 179 -10.21 -4.96 -6.79
CA GLU A 179 -9.32 -5.13 -5.63
C GLU A 179 -10.05 -4.73 -4.35
N ALA A 180 -9.39 -4.76 -3.22
CA ALA A 180 -9.96 -4.21 -1.99
C ALA A 180 -9.69 -2.69 -1.86
N GLY A 181 -10.29 -2.03 -0.89
CA GLY A 181 -10.26 -0.57 -0.73
C GLY A 181 -8.86 0.03 -0.60
N SER A 182 -7.94 -0.68 0.06
CA SER A 182 -6.54 -0.29 0.20
C SER A 182 -5.57 -1.46 0.13
N SER A 183 -6.01 -2.61 -0.41
CA SER A 183 -5.25 -3.86 -0.48
C SER A 183 -5.57 -4.66 -1.73
N SER A 184 -4.65 -5.53 -2.15
CA SER A 184 -4.91 -6.48 -3.23
C SER A 184 -5.66 -7.68 -2.68
N PHE A 185 -6.62 -8.21 -3.46
CA PHE A 185 -7.42 -9.38 -3.07
C PHE A 185 -6.98 -10.64 -3.82
N PHE A 186 -6.96 -11.77 -3.11
CA PHE A 186 -6.62 -13.10 -3.62
C PHE A 186 -7.57 -14.14 -3.05
N PHE A 187 -7.77 -15.21 -3.80
CA PHE A 187 -8.39 -16.41 -3.26
C PHE A 187 -7.70 -17.67 -3.79
N ILE A 188 -7.88 -18.77 -3.07
CA ILE A 188 -7.33 -20.08 -3.40
C ILE A 188 -8.49 -21.04 -3.62
N LYS A 189 -8.45 -21.75 -4.75
CA LYS A 189 -9.36 -22.85 -5.07
C LYS A 189 -8.59 -24.00 -5.65
N ASP A 190 -8.78 -25.21 -5.12
CA ASP A 190 -8.11 -26.43 -5.60
C ASP A 190 -6.58 -26.23 -5.73
N ARG A 191 -5.95 -25.65 -4.69
CA ARG A 191 -4.52 -25.29 -4.63
C ARG A 191 -4.05 -24.36 -5.77
N THR A 192 -4.95 -23.65 -6.42
CA THR A 192 -4.65 -22.60 -7.40
C THR A 192 -4.89 -21.25 -6.76
N LEU A 193 -3.89 -20.39 -6.77
CA LEU A 193 -3.97 -18.99 -6.34
C LEU A 193 -4.52 -18.16 -7.49
N TYR A 194 -5.67 -17.54 -7.29
CA TYR A 194 -6.30 -16.62 -8.24
C TYR A 194 -5.93 -15.19 -7.88
N VAL A 195 -5.49 -14.45 -8.88
CA VAL A 195 -5.11 -13.04 -8.77
C VAL A 195 -5.52 -12.30 -10.03
N ARG A 196 -6.02 -11.07 -9.87
CA ARG A 196 -6.37 -10.23 -11.01
C ARG A 196 -5.11 -9.82 -11.79
N PRO A 197 -5.12 -9.88 -13.16
CA PRO A 197 -4.03 -9.39 -13.98
C PRO A 197 -3.78 -7.89 -13.76
N VAL A 198 -2.53 -7.47 -13.86
CA VAL A 198 -2.19 -6.04 -13.79
C VAL A 198 -2.80 -5.29 -14.96
N SER A 199 -3.45 -4.18 -14.66
CA SER A 199 -4.11 -3.30 -15.64
C SER A 199 -4.30 -1.91 -15.03
N ASN A 200 -4.89 -0.98 -15.77
CA ASN A 200 -5.26 0.34 -15.22
C ASN A 200 -6.41 0.26 -14.19
N ASP A 201 -7.07 -0.89 -14.06
CA ASP A 201 -8.21 -1.07 -13.15
C ASP A 201 -7.82 -1.37 -11.71
N ILE A 202 -6.56 -1.69 -11.46
CA ILE A 202 -6.04 -2.00 -10.13
C ILE A 202 -4.71 -1.31 -9.88
N LEU A 203 -4.39 -1.11 -8.60
CA LEU A 203 -3.03 -0.77 -8.21
C LEU A 203 -2.16 -2.04 -8.32
N HIS A 204 -0.98 -1.90 -8.90
CA HIS A 204 0.00 -2.99 -8.93
C HIS A 204 0.71 -3.07 -7.56
N GLY A 205 0.05 -3.68 -6.58
CA GLY A 205 0.51 -3.73 -5.20
C GLY A 205 1.91 -4.35 -5.06
N ILE A 206 2.79 -3.70 -4.30
CA ILE A 206 4.14 -4.20 -4.05
C ILE A 206 4.09 -5.51 -3.26
N THR A 207 3.32 -5.55 -2.17
CA THR A 207 3.10 -6.78 -1.39
C THR A 207 2.49 -7.89 -2.27
N ARG A 208 1.63 -7.55 -3.27
CA ARG A 208 1.15 -8.50 -4.28
C ARG A 208 2.31 -9.11 -5.06
N GLN A 209 3.24 -8.31 -5.52
CA GLN A 209 4.38 -8.78 -6.32
C GLN A 209 5.27 -9.74 -5.51
N THR A 210 5.60 -9.37 -4.28
CA THR A 210 6.37 -10.23 -3.37
C THR A 210 5.60 -11.50 -3.05
N MET A 211 4.27 -11.42 -2.84
CA MET A 211 3.41 -12.58 -2.58
C MET A 211 3.40 -13.56 -3.75
N LEU A 212 3.39 -13.12 -5.00
CA LEU A 212 3.46 -14.01 -6.17
C LEU A 212 4.79 -14.77 -6.22
N ARG A 213 5.93 -14.10 -5.92
CA ARG A 213 7.23 -14.77 -5.79
C ARG A 213 7.20 -15.86 -4.71
N VAL A 214 6.62 -15.57 -3.56
CA VAL A 214 6.45 -16.53 -2.47
C VAL A 214 5.58 -17.71 -2.92
N ALA A 215 4.46 -17.45 -3.58
CA ALA A 215 3.56 -18.49 -4.07
C ALA A 215 4.25 -19.43 -5.09
N GLU A 216 5.07 -18.89 -6.00
CA GLU A 216 5.88 -19.67 -6.94
C GLU A 216 6.90 -20.55 -6.22
N GLN A 217 7.62 -20.01 -5.23
CA GLN A 217 8.58 -20.78 -4.42
C GLN A 217 7.91 -21.95 -3.68
N HIS A 218 6.65 -21.78 -3.26
CA HIS A 218 5.82 -22.81 -2.63
C HIS A 218 5.06 -23.69 -3.64
N GLN A 219 5.40 -23.59 -4.93
CA GLN A 219 4.84 -24.41 -6.01
C GLN A 219 3.31 -24.36 -6.12
N LEU A 220 2.70 -23.22 -5.78
CA LEU A 220 1.30 -22.99 -6.04
C LEU A 220 1.10 -22.70 -7.53
N LYS A 221 0.06 -23.29 -8.10
CA LYS A 221 -0.40 -22.86 -9.43
C LYS A 221 -0.98 -21.44 -9.31
N ILE A 222 -0.55 -20.52 -10.16
CA ILE A 222 -1.05 -19.15 -10.22
C ILE A 222 -1.95 -19.01 -11.45
N ALA A 223 -3.16 -18.48 -11.25
CA ALA A 223 -4.09 -18.11 -12.31
C ALA A 223 -4.25 -16.58 -12.30
N GLU A 224 -3.55 -15.90 -13.20
CA GLU A 224 -3.76 -14.48 -13.45
C GLU A 224 -4.93 -14.30 -14.40
N THR A 225 -6.12 -14.04 -13.84
CA THR A 225 -7.37 -13.86 -14.61
C THR A 225 -8.30 -12.93 -13.85
N THR A 226 -9.25 -12.31 -14.57
CA THR A 226 -10.40 -11.66 -13.91
C THR A 226 -11.32 -12.71 -13.32
N TYR A 227 -12.06 -12.34 -12.29
CA TYR A 227 -12.96 -13.23 -11.59
C TYR A 227 -14.10 -12.47 -10.93
N THR A 228 -15.25 -13.16 -10.85
CA THR A 228 -16.48 -12.63 -10.27
C THR A 228 -16.55 -12.87 -8.77
N LEU A 229 -17.50 -12.21 -8.11
CA LEU A 229 -17.80 -12.47 -6.69
C LEU A 229 -18.15 -13.94 -6.44
N ASP A 230 -18.99 -14.56 -7.28
CA ASP A 230 -19.39 -15.97 -7.09
C ASP A 230 -18.20 -16.94 -7.09
N GLN A 231 -17.18 -16.67 -7.92
CA GLN A 231 -15.96 -17.47 -7.94
C GLN A 231 -15.17 -17.30 -6.64
N ALA A 232 -15.07 -16.07 -6.11
CA ALA A 232 -14.40 -15.80 -4.84
C ALA A 232 -15.17 -16.40 -3.65
N LEU A 233 -16.50 -16.39 -3.65
CA LEU A 233 -17.33 -17.01 -2.61
C LEU A 233 -17.19 -18.54 -2.57
N ALA A 234 -16.87 -19.18 -3.69
CA ALA A 234 -16.62 -20.62 -3.76
C ALA A 234 -15.16 -21.02 -3.37
N ALA A 235 -14.36 -20.10 -2.87
CA ALA A 235 -12.97 -20.32 -2.52
C ALA A 235 -12.80 -21.28 -1.33
N ASP A 236 -11.64 -21.96 -1.30
CA ASP A 236 -11.20 -22.76 -0.15
C ASP A 236 -10.51 -21.86 0.90
N GLU A 237 -9.84 -20.78 0.45
CA GLU A 237 -9.20 -19.76 1.28
C GLU A 237 -9.27 -18.42 0.55
N ALA A 238 -9.28 -17.31 1.30
CA ALA A 238 -9.13 -15.97 0.75
C ALA A 238 -8.25 -15.11 1.65
N PHE A 239 -7.57 -14.13 1.07
CA PHE A 239 -6.75 -13.18 1.82
C PHE A 239 -6.58 -11.86 1.05
N ILE A 240 -6.17 -10.83 1.77
CA ILE A 240 -5.78 -9.53 1.22
C ILE A 240 -4.34 -9.19 1.58
N THR A 241 -3.67 -8.36 0.77
CA THR A 241 -2.30 -7.92 1.04
C THR A 241 -2.14 -6.42 0.93
N ALA A 242 -1.42 -5.84 1.89
CA ALA A 242 -0.94 -4.47 1.84
C ALA A 242 0.30 -4.32 2.73
N ALA A 243 1.07 -3.24 2.56
CA ALA A 243 2.29 -3.00 3.31
C ALA A 243 2.07 -2.96 4.84
N SER A 244 0.92 -2.49 5.31
CA SER A 244 0.60 -2.35 6.75
C SER A 244 -0.02 -3.60 7.39
N ILE A 245 -0.52 -4.56 6.59
CA ILE A 245 -1.19 -5.77 7.07
C ILE A 245 -0.54 -7.06 6.58
N TYR A 246 0.46 -6.94 5.70
CA TYR A 246 1.17 -8.06 5.07
C TYR A 246 0.22 -8.99 4.30
N VAL A 247 0.02 -10.20 4.76
CA VAL A 247 -0.99 -11.16 4.28
C VAL A 247 -2.05 -11.31 5.38
N MET A 248 -3.25 -10.84 5.13
CA MET A 248 -4.36 -10.85 6.08
C MET A 248 -5.42 -11.85 5.61
N PRO A 249 -5.72 -12.92 6.38
CA PRO A 249 -6.74 -13.88 5.99
C PRO A 249 -8.14 -13.27 5.97
N VAL A 250 -8.98 -13.72 5.05
CA VAL A 250 -10.39 -13.33 4.91
C VAL A 250 -11.27 -14.52 5.25
N GLY A 251 -12.12 -14.37 6.24
CA GLY A 251 -13.05 -15.43 6.67
C GLY A 251 -14.48 -15.25 6.17
N ARG A 252 -14.84 -14.04 5.71
CA ARG A 252 -16.21 -13.71 5.29
C ARG A 252 -16.21 -12.58 4.25
N ILE A 253 -17.09 -12.69 3.28
CA ILE A 253 -17.42 -11.60 2.34
C ILE A 253 -18.94 -11.37 2.42
N ASP A 254 -19.37 -10.17 2.78
CA ASP A 254 -20.73 -9.84 3.16
C ASP A 254 -21.27 -10.84 4.23
N ASP A 255 -22.37 -11.52 3.97
CA ASP A 255 -22.92 -12.55 4.84
C ASP A 255 -22.40 -13.96 4.53
N HIS A 256 -21.56 -14.11 3.49
CA HIS A 256 -21.05 -15.40 3.05
C HIS A 256 -19.74 -15.75 3.74
N GLN A 257 -19.71 -16.84 4.49
CA GLN A 257 -18.50 -17.37 5.11
C GLN A 257 -17.65 -18.13 4.08
N ILE A 258 -16.35 -17.79 3.98
CA ILE A 258 -15.39 -18.52 3.14
C ILE A 258 -14.98 -19.82 3.88
N ALA A 259 -15.24 -20.96 3.25
CA ALA A 259 -14.97 -22.28 3.81
C ALA A 259 -15.50 -22.43 5.26
N ASP A 260 -14.65 -22.64 6.25
CA ASP A 260 -15.02 -22.72 7.65
C ASP A 260 -14.87 -21.40 8.44
N GLY A 261 -14.53 -20.31 7.73
CA GLY A 261 -14.35 -18.96 8.30
C GLY A 261 -13.03 -18.77 9.05
N LYS A 262 -12.10 -19.74 8.99
CA LYS A 262 -10.80 -19.68 9.67
C LYS A 262 -9.68 -19.40 8.67
N THR A 263 -8.50 -19.07 9.21
CA THR A 263 -7.29 -18.97 8.41
C THR A 263 -6.94 -20.33 7.83
N GLY A 264 -6.92 -20.42 6.49
CA GLY A 264 -6.56 -21.65 5.81
C GLY A 264 -5.04 -21.90 5.89
N PRO A 265 -4.61 -23.17 5.74
CA PRO A 265 -3.21 -23.57 5.90
C PRO A 265 -2.29 -22.93 4.86
N ILE A 266 -2.75 -22.75 3.62
CA ILE A 266 -1.94 -22.12 2.57
C ILE A 266 -1.75 -20.62 2.85
N THR A 267 -2.79 -19.93 3.25
CA THR A 267 -2.71 -18.50 3.64
C THR A 267 -1.75 -18.28 4.82
N ALA A 268 -1.82 -19.14 5.84
CA ALA A 268 -0.91 -19.09 6.98
C ALA A 268 0.57 -19.32 6.56
N GLU A 269 0.81 -20.29 5.68
CA GLU A 269 2.13 -20.57 5.14
C GLU A 269 2.66 -19.40 4.31
N LEU A 270 1.84 -18.84 3.42
CA LEU A 270 2.20 -17.69 2.59
C LEU A 270 2.53 -16.45 3.45
N ARG A 271 1.78 -16.20 4.53
CA ARG A 271 2.08 -15.10 5.46
C ARG A 271 3.45 -15.28 6.11
N ARG A 272 3.73 -16.49 6.63
CA ARG A 272 5.03 -16.79 7.26
C ARG A 272 6.17 -16.60 6.27
N ALA A 273 6.06 -17.18 5.08
CA ALA A 273 7.08 -17.11 4.05
C ALA A 273 7.29 -15.68 3.53
N TYR A 274 6.22 -14.88 3.40
CA TYR A 274 6.34 -13.46 3.07
C TYR A 274 7.15 -12.71 4.11
N LEU A 275 6.88 -12.88 5.40
CA LEU A 275 7.58 -12.19 6.48
C LEU A 275 9.05 -12.62 6.59
N GLU A 276 9.36 -13.90 6.36
CA GLU A 276 10.73 -14.40 6.28
C GLU A 276 11.50 -13.76 5.12
N LEU A 277 10.88 -13.66 3.94
CA LEU A 277 11.47 -13.04 2.76
C LEU A 277 11.65 -11.52 2.96
N ALA A 278 10.65 -10.83 3.50
CA ALA A 278 10.73 -9.40 3.79
C ALA A 278 11.90 -9.07 4.74
N ARG A 279 12.14 -9.91 5.77
CA ARG A 279 13.29 -9.77 6.68
C ARG A 279 14.63 -10.03 5.99
N ALA A 280 14.66 -10.94 5.04
CA ALA A 280 15.88 -11.28 4.30
C ALA A 280 16.28 -10.21 3.27
N GLU A 281 15.34 -9.37 2.85
CA GLU A 281 15.52 -8.35 1.80
C GLU A 281 15.47 -6.92 2.33
N PHE A 282 15.72 -6.68 3.62
CA PHE A 282 15.81 -5.32 4.15
C PHE A 282 16.88 -4.50 3.41
N PRO A 283 16.63 -3.22 3.11
CA PRO A 283 17.61 -2.39 2.44
C PRO A 283 18.85 -2.20 3.32
N GLU A 284 20.03 -2.19 2.69
CA GLU A 284 21.24 -1.78 3.38
C GLU A 284 21.12 -0.30 3.79
N ARG A 285 21.46 0.02 5.03
CA ARG A 285 21.47 1.41 5.48
C ARG A 285 22.51 2.18 4.67
N PRO A 286 22.17 3.33 4.09
CA PRO A 286 23.18 4.19 3.48
C PRO A 286 24.24 4.50 4.52
N ASP A 287 25.49 4.22 4.21
CA ASP A 287 26.60 4.50 5.10
C ASP A 287 26.55 5.98 5.54
N SER A 288 26.60 6.21 6.82
CA SER A 288 26.78 7.54 7.44
C SER A 288 28.17 8.12 7.14
N LYS A 289 28.80 7.69 6.08
CA LYS A 289 30.13 8.16 5.64
C LYS A 289 30.02 9.52 5.00
N GLY A 290 30.45 10.52 5.74
CA GLY A 290 30.99 11.74 5.17
C GLY A 290 30.20 13.01 5.36
N LYS A 291 29.90 13.38 6.60
CA LYS A 291 29.83 14.81 6.94
C LYS A 291 30.92 15.12 7.98
N THR A 292 32.17 14.91 7.59
CA THR A 292 33.33 15.55 8.19
C THR A 292 33.98 16.38 7.10
N GLY A 293 33.75 17.68 7.17
CA GLY A 293 34.35 18.66 6.28
C GLY A 293 33.69 20.01 6.48
#